data_98d1fe64c3684564fdd0ed023baa96ff
#
_entry.id   98d1fe64c3684564fdd0ed023baa96ff
#
_cell.length_a   1.000
_cell.length_b   1.000
_cell.length_c   1.000
_cell.angle_alpha   90.00
_cell.angle_beta   90.00
_cell.angle_gamma   90.00
#
_symmetry.space_group_name_H-M   'P 1'
#
loop_
_entity.id
_entity.type
_entity.pdbx_description
1 polymer ?
#
loop_
_entity_poly.entity_id
_entity_poly.type
_entity_poly.pdbx_seq_one_letter_code
_entity_poly.pdbx_strand_id
1 'polypeptide(L)'
;GHGPVPGPLFTSGVLSAQMIFEACTEEQRRMLLRKICDGSSIVVPAITDKAAYWGAEAVETRLSKTPGGYVMNGTKRFVFDAEAATNFLCAARTEEGKVVFLLVNAKSPGVTITPHVGFFVSVAEVRFDHVAVSPLDFLGSSGASWATLEAALDKSLPILSAYQVGATQEVFDITCEYTRTRVVFGQPIGRFQRVQDHCVDI
;
A
#
# COMPACT_ATOMS: atom_id res chain seq x y z
N GLY A 1 -13.60 0.30 11.93
CA GLY A 1 -14.31 0.30 10.70
C GLY A 1 -15.42 -0.72 10.60
N HIS A 2 -16.58 -0.26 10.21
CA HIS A 2 -17.73 -1.13 9.95
C HIS A 2 -17.71 -1.59 8.49
N GLY A 3 -16.81 -2.46 8.12
CA GLY A 3 -16.76 -3.10 6.82
C GLY A 3 -15.49 -2.78 6.00
N PRO A 4 -15.17 -3.64 5.02
CA PRO A 4 -14.05 -3.45 4.13
C PRO A 4 -14.36 -2.30 3.15
N VAL A 5 -13.60 -1.23 3.22
CA VAL A 5 -13.67 -0.12 2.27
C VAL A 5 -12.56 -0.30 1.24
N PRO A 6 -12.88 -0.56 -0.03
CA PRO A 6 -11.87 -0.61 -1.08
C PRO A 6 -11.28 0.78 -1.28
N GLY A 7 -9.95 0.85 -1.47
CA GLY A 7 -9.26 2.09 -1.74
C GLY A 7 -8.01 2.31 -0.88
N PRO A 8 -7.30 3.41 -1.11
CA PRO A 8 -5.94 3.64 -0.61
C PRO A 8 -5.86 4.04 0.87
N LEU A 9 -6.88 3.74 1.68
CA LEU A 9 -6.88 4.13 3.09
C LEU A 9 -5.68 3.53 3.84
N PHE A 10 -5.43 2.23 3.70
CA PHE A 10 -4.30 1.58 4.37
C PHE A 10 -2.99 1.86 3.63
N THR A 11 -2.96 1.73 2.32
CA THR A 11 -1.75 1.89 1.51
C THR A 11 -1.18 3.31 1.60
N SER A 12 -2.03 4.34 1.51
CA SER A 12 -1.62 5.74 1.57
C SER A 12 -1.67 6.29 3.00
N GLY A 13 -2.82 6.16 3.67
CA GLY A 13 -3.07 6.80 4.97
C GLY A 13 -2.32 6.16 6.13
N VAL A 14 -1.90 4.89 6.00
CA VAL A 14 -1.16 4.18 7.05
C VAL A 14 0.26 3.88 6.61
N LEU A 15 0.46 2.99 5.64
CA LEU A 15 1.80 2.48 5.31
C LEU A 15 2.71 3.56 4.72
N SER A 16 2.26 4.28 3.68
CA SER A 16 3.07 5.37 3.12
C SER A 16 3.24 6.53 4.09
N ALA A 17 2.21 6.87 4.88
CA ALA A 17 2.32 7.89 5.89
C ALA A 17 3.35 7.51 6.97
N GLN A 18 3.35 6.24 7.43
CA GLN A 18 4.33 5.75 8.39
C GLN A 18 5.75 5.74 7.81
N MET A 19 5.90 5.33 6.54
CA MET A 19 7.19 5.38 5.87
C MET A 19 7.72 6.82 5.74
N ILE A 20 6.88 7.78 5.39
CA ILE A 20 7.21 9.20 5.35
C ILE A 20 7.60 9.70 6.75
N PHE A 21 6.87 9.28 7.78
CA PHE A 21 7.16 9.67 9.15
C PHE A 21 8.53 9.19 9.62
N GLU A 22 8.92 7.96 9.30
CA GLU A 22 10.22 7.37 9.69
C GLU A 22 11.40 7.91 8.85
N ALA A 23 11.18 8.13 7.55
CA ALA A 23 12.23 8.38 6.58
C ALA A 23 12.57 9.85 6.37
N CYS A 24 11.57 10.72 6.44
CA CYS A 24 11.67 12.09 5.97
C CYS A 24 12.24 13.07 6.98
N THR A 25 12.85 14.15 6.49
CA THR A 25 13.17 15.31 7.31
C THR A 25 11.89 15.94 7.87
N GLU A 26 12.00 16.74 8.93
CA GLU A 26 10.85 17.41 9.53
C GLU A 26 10.06 18.26 8.53
N GLU A 27 10.75 18.95 7.63
CA GLU A 27 10.14 19.77 6.59
C GLU A 27 9.38 18.91 5.56
N GLN A 28 10.01 17.87 5.03
CA GLN A 28 9.36 16.91 4.12
C GLN A 28 8.16 16.25 4.77
N ARG A 29 8.32 15.79 6.02
CA ARG A 29 7.26 15.15 6.80
C ARG A 29 6.03 16.04 6.93
N ARG A 30 6.22 17.27 7.37
CA ARG A 30 5.14 18.26 7.54
C ARG A 30 4.40 18.52 6.24
N MET A 31 5.13 18.67 5.13
CA MET A 31 4.56 18.93 3.81
C MET A 31 3.79 17.70 3.27
N LEU A 32 4.40 16.52 3.31
CA LEU A 32 3.85 15.32 2.68
C LEU A 32 2.66 14.75 3.47
N LEU A 33 2.78 14.65 4.80
CA LEU A 33 1.70 14.13 5.63
C LEU A 33 0.47 15.03 5.60
N ARG A 34 0.65 16.36 5.57
CA ARG A 34 -0.47 17.29 5.40
C ARG A 34 -1.26 17.00 4.13
N LYS A 35 -0.57 16.80 3.00
CA LYS A 35 -1.21 16.49 1.71
C LYS A 35 -1.94 15.15 1.70
N ILE A 36 -1.45 14.16 2.47
CA ILE A 36 -2.16 12.89 2.65
C ILE A 36 -3.40 13.10 3.50
N CYS A 37 -3.29 13.85 4.60
CA CYS A 37 -4.41 14.09 5.53
C CYS A 37 -5.55 14.91 4.88
N ASP A 38 -5.24 15.87 4.03
CA ASP A 38 -6.25 16.68 3.34
C ASP A 38 -6.75 16.04 2.03
N GLY A 39 -6.21 14.87 1.65
CA GLY A 39 -6.59 14.12 0.46
C GLY A 39 -6.05 14.69 -0.86
N SER A 40 -5.22 15.73 -0.83
CA SER A 40 -4.61 16.31 -2.04
C SER A 40 -3.48 15.44 -2.61
N SER A 41 -2.98 14.47 -1.83
CA SER A 41 -2.01 13.48 -2.30
C SER A 41 -2.37 12.08 -1.82
N ILE A 42 -2.40 11.15 -2.76
CA ILE A 42 -2.52 9.71 -2.51
C ILE A 42 -1.16 9.10 -2.85
N VAL A 43 -0.41 8.72 -1.82
CA VAL A 43 0.92 8.11 -1.96
C VAL A 43 0.80 6.61 -1.81
N VAL A 44 1.15 5.86 -2.83
CA VAL A 44 0.99 4.41 -2.88
C VAL A 44 2.36 3.72 -2.92
N PRO A 45 2.60 2.71 -2.06
CA PRO A 45 3.84 1.95 -2.09
C PRO A 45 3.99 1.14 -3.38
N ALA A 46 5.09 1.33 -4.10
CA ALA A 46 5.50 0.59 -5.28
C ALA A 46 6.87 -0.05 -5.02
N ILE A 47 6.88 -1.17 -4.30
CA ILE A 47 8.08 -1.74 -3.69
C ILE A 47 8.53 -2.99 -4.41
N THR A 48 7.61 -3.92 -4.68
CA THR A 48 7.89 -5.25 -5.23
C THR A 48 8.22 -5.19 -6.70
N ASP A 49 9.37 -5.73 -7.09
CA ASP A 49 9.78 -5.90 -8.48
C ASP A 49 9.33 -7.28 -9.03
N LYS A 50 10.07 -7.78 -9.98
CA LYS A 50 9.76 -8.95 -10.80
C LYS A 50 9.78 -10.28 -10.03
N ALA A 51 10.64 -10.39 -9.05
CA ALA A 51 10.80 -11.60 -8.26
C ALA A 51 9.71 -11.68 -7.17
N ALA A 52 9.25 -12.89 -6.89
CA ALA A 52 8.33 -13.18 -5.79
C ALA A 52 9.03 -13.15 -4.41
N TYR A 53 10.14 -12.44 -4.30
CA TYR A 53 10.92 -12.33 -3.08
C TYR A 53 10.68 -10.99 -2.41
N TRP A 54 10.67 -11.03 -1.09
CA TRP A 54 10.65 -9.86 -0.23
C TRP A 54 12.05 -9.65 0.34
N GLY A 55 12.61 -8.45 0.14
CA GLY A 55 13.93 -8.09 0.65
C GLY A 55 14.61 -7.04 -0.21
N ALA A 56 15.60 -6.38 0.35
CA ALA A 56 16.38 -5.37 -0.37
C ALA A 56 17.07 -5.96 -1.62
N GLU A 57 17.47 -7.22 -1.57
CA GLU A 57 18.13 -7.94 -2.67
C GLU A 57 17.20 -8.14 -3.88
N ALA A 58 15.89 -8.20 -3.66
CA ALA A 58 14.90 -8.38 -4.72
C ALA A 58 14.59 -7.09 -5.50
N VAL A 59 15.11 -5.94 -5.08
CA VAL A 59 14.89 -4.67 -5.78
C VAL A 59 15.73 -4.62 -7.05
N GLU A 60 15.07 -4.70 -8.22
CA GLU A 60 15.67 -4.66 -9.55
C GLU A 60 15.55 -3.29 -10.22
N THR A 61 14.58 -2.46 -9.84
CA THR A 61 14.40 -1.09 -10.35
C THR A 61 15.66 -0.28 -10.11
N ARG A 62 16.18 0.37 -11.13
CA ARG A 62 17.50 1.03 -11.12
C ARG A 62 17.38 2.54 -11.23
N LEU A 63 18.27 3.20 -10.52
CA LEU A 63 18.56 4.63 -10.62
C LEU A 63 19.95 4.84 -11.20
N SER A 64 20.02 5.50 -12.36
CA SER A 64 21.26 5.91 -12.98
C SER A 64 21.47 7.41 -12.84
N LYS A 65 22.68 7.84 -12.50
CA LYS A 65 23.05 9.25 -12.39
C LYS A 65 23.07 9.92 -13.76
N THR A 66 22.59 11.15 -13.80
CA THR A 66 22.66 12.03 -14.97
C THR A 66 23.11 13.43 -14.55
N PRO A 67 23.57 14.28 -15.47
CA PRO A 67 23.98 15.65 -15.12
C PRO A 67 22.89 16.48 -14.42
N GLY A 68 21.59 16.15 -14.64
CA GLY A 68 20.46 16.86 -14.05
C GLY A 68 19.77 16.16 -12.88
N GLY A 69 20.31 15.04 -12.37
CA GLY A 69 19.69 14.26 -11.31
C GLY A 69 19.84 12.77 -11.53
N TYR A 70 18.72 12.07 -11.67
CA TYR A 70 18.70 10.61 -11.89
C TYR A 70 17.66 10.25 -12.94
N VAL A 71 17.83 9.07 -13.53
CA VAL A 71 16.84 8.42 -14.39
C VAL A 71 16.49 7.08 -13.77
N MET A 72 15.19 6.83 -13.62
CA MET A 72 14.68 5.57 -13.07
C MET A 72 14.13 4.67 -14.18
N ASN A 73 14.53 3.41 -14.13
CA ASN A 73 14.06 2.35 -15.02
C ASN A 73 13.71 1.10 -14.22
N GLY A 74 12.56 0.51 -14.48
CA GLY A 74 12.12 -0.72 -13.80
C GLY A 74 10.63 -0.95 -13.91
N THR A 75 10.18 -2.03 -13.26
CA THR A 75 8.75 -2.40 -13.25
C THR A 75 8.38 -2.89 -11.86
N LYS A 76 7.41 -2.25 -11.25
CA LYS A 76 6.82 -2.64 -9.97
C LYS A 76 5.57 -3.46 -10.20
N ARG A 77 5.45 -4.57 -9.48
CA ARG A 77 4.31 -5.48 -9.56
C ARG A 77 3.50 -5.48 -8.28
N PHE A 78 2.26 -5.90 -8.42
CA PHE A 78 1.31 -5.97 -7.31
C PHE A 78 1.19 -4.65 -6.53
N VAL A 79 1.17 -3.52 -7.28
CA VAL A 79 0.96 -2.20 -6.71
C VAL A 79 -0.54 -2.02 -6.44
N PHE A 80 -0.91 -2.06 -5.17
CA PHE A 80 -2.30 -1.83 -4.74
C PHE A 80 -2.68 -0.37 -4.94
N ASP A 81 -3.93 -0.12 -5.35
CA ASP A 81 -4.49 1.23 -5.52
C ASP A 81 -3.71 2.14 -6.49
N ALA A 82 -2.95 1.57 -7.42
CA ALA A 82 -2.07 2.32 -8.32
C ALA A 82 -2.82 3.34 -9.18
N GLU A 83 -4.05 3.04 -9.59
CA GLU A 83 -4.88 3.93 -10.43
C GLU A 83 -5.34 5.18 -9.66
N ALA A 84 -5.45 5.09 -8.34
CA ALA A 84 -5.79 6.22 -7.49
C ALA A 84 -4.56 7.06 -7.08
N ALA A 85 -3.35 6.58 -7.32
CA ALA A 85 -2.13 7.21 -6.86
C ALA A 85 -1.87 8.57 -7.55
N THR A 86 -1.53 9.57 -6.75
CA THR A 86 -0.91 10.80 -7.25
C THR A 86 0.62 10.66 -7.31
N ASN A 87 1.16 9.89 -6.37
CA ASN A 87 2.58 9.61 -6.24
C ASN A 87 2.80 8.14 -5.86
N PHE A 88 3.85 7.55 -6.41
CA PHE A 88 4.36 6.26 -5.99
C PHE A 88 5.54 6.43 -5.02
N LEU A 89 5.49 5.72 -3.89
CA LEU A 89 6.62 5.55 -3.00
C LEU A 89 7.41 4.33 -3.50
N CYS A 90 8.52 4.59 -4.20
CA CYS A 90 9.26 3.57 -4.92
C CYS A 90 10.54 3.16 -4.19
N ALA A 91 10.83 1.85 -4.15
CA ALA A 91 12.15 1.32 -3.86
C ALA A 91 12.96 1.23 -5.16
N ALA A 92 14.19 1.74 -5.17
CA ALA A 92 15.07 1.65 -6.31
C ALA A 92 16.53 1.43 -5.87
N ARG A 93 17.33 0.79 -6.74
CA ARG A 93 18.74 0.50 -6.51
C ARG A 93 19.62 1.49 -7.25
N THR A 94 20.52 2.13 -6.51
CA THR A 94 21.54 3.02 -7.09
C THR A 94 22.64 2.24 -7.81
N GLU A 95 23.48 2.93 -8.57
CA GLU A 95 24.64 2.33 -9.25
C GLU A 95 25.64 1.73 -8.25
N GLU A 96 25.70 2.27 -7.04
CA GLU A 96 26.51 1.73 -5.95
C GLU A 96 25.88 0.48 -5.28
N GLY A 97 24.72 0.01 -5.79
CA GLY A 97 24.02 -1.17 -5.27
C GLY A 97 23.16 -0.92 -4.04
N LYS A 98 23.06 0.32 -3.56
CA LYS A 98 22.27 0.70 -2.39
C LYS A 98 20.79 0.82 -2.76
N VAL A 99 19.90 0.27 -1.93
CA VAL A 99 18.45 0.49 -2.06
C VAL A 99 18.06 1.77 -1.35
N VAL A 100 17.31 2.60 -2.05
CA VAL A 100 16.79 3.89 -1.58
C VAL A 100 15.30 4.01 -1.89
N PHE A 101 14.62 4.88 -1.15
CA PHE A 101 13.20 5.17 -1.36
C PHE A 101 13.02 6.61 -1.83
N LEU A 102 12.10 6.78 -2.79
CA LEU A 102 11.81 8.07 -3.43
C LEU A 102 10.34 8.17 -3.81
N LEU A 103 9.87 9.38 -3.99
CA LEU A 103 8.53 9.66 -4.50
C LEU A 103 8.59 9.95 -6.00
N VAL A 104 7.71 9.28 -6.75
CA VAL A 104 7.57 9.50 -8.19
C VAL A 104 6.14 9.93 -8.47
N ASN A 105 5.97 11.05 -9.16
CA ASN A 105 4.65 11.50 -9.58
C ASN A 105 4.06 10.50 -10.58
N ALA A 106 2.82 10.05 -10.35
CA ALA A 106 2.16 9.06 -11.20
C ALA A 106 1.93 9.55 -12.65
N LYS A 107 1.95 10.86 -12.85
CA LYS A 107 1.80 11.50 -14.18
C LYS A 107 3.12 11.88 -14.84
N SER A 108 4.26 11.51 -14.24
CA SER A 108 5.57 11.76 -14.85
C SER A 108 5.69 11.08 -16.21
N PRO A 109 6.32 11.73 -17.20
CA PRO A 109 6.65 11.08 -18.48
C PRO A 109 7.42 9.77 -18.23
N GLY A 110 7.05 8.71 -18.93
CA GLY A 110 7.66 7.38 -18.77
C GLY A 110 7.01 6.49 -17.70
N VAL A 111 6.04 6.99 -16.93
CA VAL A 111 5.25 6.16 -16.02
C VAL A 111 4.06 5.56 -16.78
N THR A 112 3.93 4.24 -16.72
CA THR A 112 2.81 3.50 -17.30
C THR A 112 2.19 2.60 -16.23
N ILE A 113 0.87 2.71 -16.04
CA ILE A 113 0.10 1.89 -15.10
C ILE A 113 -0.71 0.89 -15.92
N THR A 114 -0.54 -0.40 -15.67
CA THR A 114 -1.30 -1.47 -16.30
C THR A 114 -2.12 -2.20 -15.24
N PRO A 115 -3.43 -1.93 -15.14
CA PRO A 115 -4.28 -2.60 -14.18
C PRO A 115 -4.38 -4.10 -14.44
N HIS A 116 -4.45 -4.87 -13.37
CA HIS A 116 -4.78 -6.29 -13.41
C HIS A 116 -6.24 -6.49 -13.03
N VAL A 117 -6.92 -7.40 -13.70
CA VAL A 117 -8.28 -7.79 -13.32
C VAL A 117 -8.20 -8.54 -11.99
N GLY A 118 -8.61 -7.87 -10.91
CA GLY A 118 -8.68 -8.42 -9.57
C GLY A 118 -10.11 -8.65 -9.12
N PHE A 119 -10.30 -9.49 -8.13
CA PHE A 119 -11.63 -9.82 -7.62
C PHE A 119 -12.16 -8.76 -6.64
N PHE A 120 -11.29 -8.16 -5.81
CA PHE A 120 -11.71 -7.26 -4.74
C PHE A 120 -10.92 -5.96 -4.65
N VAL A 121 -9.61 -6.01 -4.86
CA VAL A 121 -8.72 -4.85 -4.74
C VAL A 121 -8.14 -4.46 -6.10
N SER A 122 -7.99 -3.15 -6.33
CA SER A 122 -7.26 -2.64 -7.48
C SER A 122 -5.77 -2.96 -7.32
N VAL A 123 -5.23 -3.71 -8.25
CA VAL A 123 -3.81 -4.07 -8.31
C VAL A 123 -3.30 -3.79 -9.72
N ALA A 124 -2.10 -3.24 -9.85
CA ALA A 124 -1.51 -2.95 -11.15
C ALA A 124 -0.03 -3.30 -11.20
N GLU A 125 0.48 -3.39 -12.42
CA GLU A 125 1.89 -3.25 -12.75
C GLU A 125 2.17 -1.77 -13.04
N VAL A 126 3.25 -1.23 -12.48
CA VAL A 126 3.71 0.15 -12.74
C VAL A 126 5.10 0.09 -13.36
N ARG A 127 5.20 0.49 -14.62
CA ARG A 127 6.45 0.55 -15.37
C ARG A 127 7.00 1.98 -15.35
N PHE A 128 8.29 2.07 -15.13
CA PHE A 128 9.09 3.27 -15.21
C PHE A 128 10.08 3.13 -16.37
N ASP A 129 9.95 3.98 -17.36
CA ASP A 129 10.79 3.99 -18.56
C ASP A 129 11.43 5.37 -18.73
N HIS A 130 12.71 5.47 -18.39
CA HIS A 130 13.48 6.73 -18.40
C HIS A 130 12.85 7.87 -17.59
N VAL A 131 12.23 7.55 -16.44
CA VAL A 131 11.60 8.56 -15.60
C VAL A 131 12.65 9.43 -14.91
N ALA A 132 12.56 10.74 -15.14
CA ALA A 132 13.45 11.70 -14.49
C ALA A 132 13.13 11.82 -13.00
N VAL A 133 14.15 11.77 -12.16
CA VAL A 133 14.09 11.86 -10.70
C VAL A 133 15.04 12.93 -10.20
N SER A 134 14.53 13.82 -9.37
CA SER A 134 15.32 14.86 -8.71
C SER A 134 15.91 14.33 -7.38
N PRO A 135 17.03 14.85 -6.91
CA PRO A 135 17.49 14.62 -5.54
C PRO A 135 16.46 14.98 -4.46
N LEU A 136 15.54 15.90 -4.76
CA LEU A 136 14.47 16.31 -3.83
C LEU A 136 13.35 15.26 -3.70
N ASP A 137 13.27 14.30 -4.62
CA ASP A 137 12.26 13.24 -4.60
C ASP A 137 12.64 12.12 -3.63
N PHE A 138 13.88 12.08 -3.14
CA PHE A 138 14.31 11.08 -2.16
C PHE A 138 13.66 11.31 -0.79
N LEU A 139 13.27 10.23 -0.13
CA LEU A 139 12.81 10.30 1.24
C LEU A 139 14.00 10.54 2.19
N GLY A 140 13.96 11.65 2.92
CA GLY A 140 15.09 12.09 3.73
C GLY A 140 16.24 12.66 2.88
N SER A 141 17.36 12.95 3.52
CA SER A 141 18.51 13.61 2.88
C SER A 141 19.32 12.70 1.96
N SER A 142 19.21 11.38 2.11
CA SER A 142 20.04 10.40 1.38
C SER A 142 19.28 9.20 0.83
N GLY A 143 17.94 9.27 0.84
CA GLY A 143 17.07 8.13 0.60
C GLY A 143 16.98 7.22 1.84
N ALA A 144 15.77 6.86 2.24
CA ALA A 144 15.56 5.90 3.32
C ALA A 144 16.10 4.52 2.95
N SER A 145 16.44 3.73 3.95
CA SER A 145 16.93 2.36 3.76
C SER A 145 15.80 1.34 3.80
N TRP A 146 16.10 0.09 3.42
CA TRP A 146 15.17 -1.04 3.57
C TRP A 146 14.74 -1.24 5.04
N ALA A 147 15.64 -1.09 5.99
CA ALA A 147 15.32 -1.16 7.41
C ALA A 147 14.29 -0.11 7.86
N THR A 148 14.26 1.06 7.19
CA THR A 148 13.24 2.08 7.45
C THR A 148 11.85 1.61 7.00
N LEU A 149 11.78 0.89 5.86
CA LEU A 149 10.52 0.27 5.41
C LEU A 149 10.06 -0.81 6.40
N GLU A 150 10.95 -1.68 6.86
CA GLU A 150 10.62 -2.73 7.84
C GLU A 150 10.07 -2.12 9.14
N ALA A 151 10.72 -1.08 9.66
CA ALA A 151 10.23 -0.36 10.84
C ALA A 151 8.84 0.28 10.62
N ALA A 152 8.59 0.84 9.42
CA ALA A 152 7.30 1.40 9.07
C ALA A 152 6.21 0.32 8.94
N LEU A 153 6.54 -0.84 8.40
CA LEU A 153 5.64 -2.01 8.33
C LEU A 153 5.26 -2.49 9.73
N ASP A 154 6.24 -2.71 10.60
CA ASP A 154 6.00 -3.17 11.98
C ASP A 154 5.04 -2.23 12.72
N LYS A 155 5.22 -0.92 12.57
CA LYS A 155 4.34 0.10 13.17
C LYS A 155 2.95 0.16 12.51
N SER A 156 2.81 -0.32 11.28
CA SER A 156 1.54 -0.36 10.55
C SER A 156 0.72 -1.61 10.88
N LEU A 157 1.33 -2.71 11.33
CA LEU A 157 0.65 -3.97 11.63
C LEU A 157 -0.46 -3.86 12.67
N PRO A 158 -0.31 -3.14 13.80
CA PRO A 158 -1.42 -2.97 14.76
C PRO A 158 -2.64 -2.29 14.15
N ILE A 159 -2.43 -1.34 13.23
CA ILE A 159 -3.51 -0.62 12.56
C ILE A 159 -4.21 -1.55 11.56
N LEU A 160 -3.44 -2.38 10.82
CA LEU A 160 -3.99 -3.41 9.94
C LEU A 160 -4.81 -4.43 10.72
N SER A 161 -4.32 -4.88 11.87
CA SER A 161 -5.03 -5.79 12.76
C SER A 161 -6.35 -5.20 13.26
N ALA A 162 -6.35 -3.94 13.67
CA ALA A 162 -7.56 -3.23 14.07
C ALA A 162 -8.57 -3.10 12.90
N TYR A 163 -8.08 -2.88 11.68
CA TYR A 163 -8.92 -2.86 10.48
C TYR A 163 -9.57 -4.23 10.23
N GLN A 164 -8.80 -5.33 10.36
CA GLN A 164 -9.29 -6.68 10.19
C GLN A 164 -10.34 -7.04 11.25
N VAL A 165 -10.09 -6.72 12.53
CA VAL A 165 -11.05 -6.94 13.61
C VAL A 165 -12.36 -6.22 13.35
N GLY A 166 -12.32 -4.95 12.92
CA GLY A 166 -13.54 -4.21 12.60
C GLY A 166 -14.30 -4.78 11.41
N ALA A 167 -13.62 -5.27 10.37
CA ALA A 167 -14.24 -5.92 9.24
C ALA A 167 -14.88 -7.26 9.63
N THR A 168 -14.20 -8.06 10.45
CA THR A 168 -14.71 -9.34 10.96
C THR A 168 -15.95 -9.14 11.82
N GLN A 169 -15.96 -8.12 12.70
CA GLN A 169 -17.11 -7.79 13.52
C GLN A 169 -18.34 -7.48 12.66
N GLU A 170 -18.20 -6.72 11.59
CA GLU A 170 -19.32 -6.40 10.69
C GLU A 170 -19.85 -7.65 9.99
N VAL A 171 -18.96 -8.54 9.51
CA VAL A 171 -19.37 -9.82 8.91
C VAL A 171 -20.11 -10.68 9.92
N PHE A 172 -19.65 -10.70 11.17
CA PHE A 172 -20.32 -11.42 12.26
C PHE A 172 -21.73 -10.86 12.52
N ASP A 173 -21.86 -9.53 12.62
CA ASP A 173 -23.14 -8.87 12.89
C ASP A 173 -24.15 -9.16 11.77
N ILE A 174 -23.72 -9.05 10.49
CA ILE A 174 -24.53 -9.40 9.32
C ILE A 174 -24.94 -10.89 9.38
N THR A 175 -24.03 -11.77 9.72
CA THR A 175 -24.28 -13.22 9.83
C THR A 175 -25.31 -13.50 10.92
N CYS A 176 -25.16 -12.92 12.09
CA CYS A 176 -26.10 -13.06 13.19
C CYS A 176 -27.49 -12.57 12.83
N GLU A 177 -27.59 -11.43 12.18
CA GLU A 177 -28.90 -10.89 11.73
C GLU A 177 -29.55 -11.80 10.67
N TYR A 178 -28.77 -12.28 9.71
CA TYR A 178 -29.26 -13.22 8.71
C TYR A 178 -29.77 -14.52 9.35
N THR A 179 -29.07 -15.07 10.35
CA THR A 179 -29.50 -16.30 11.04
C THR A 179 -30.79 -16.11 11.84
N ARG A 180 -31.11 -14.90 12.30
CA ARG A 180 -32.35 -14.57 13.00
C ARG A 180 -33.53 -14.38 12.06
N THR A 181 -33.29 -13.89 10.85
CA THR A 181 -34.34 -13.48 9.91
C THR A 181 -34.63 -14.52 8.84
N ARG A 182 -33.63 -15.29 8.39
CA ARG A 182 -33.81 -16.35 7.39
C ARG A 182 -34.58 -17.53 7.94
N VAL A 183 -35.76 -17.81 7.39
CA VAL A 183 -36.60 -18.96 7.76
C VAL A 183 -36.39 -20.10 6.77
N VAL A 184 -36.12 -21.30 7.29
CA VAL A 184 -36.03 -22.56 6.55
C VAL A 184 -36.69 -23.66 7.43
N PHE A 185 -37.43 -24.55 6.82
CA PHE A 185 -38.20 -25.59 7.55
C PHE A 185 -39.12 -25.01 8.65
N GLY A 186 -39.74 -23.86 8.40
CA GLY A 186 -40.72 -23.24 9.29
C GLY A 186 -40.14 -22.52 10.52
N GLN A 187 -38.81 -22.35 10.62
CA GLN A 187 -38.17 -21.62 11.72
C GLN A 187 -36.90 -20.89 11.27
N PRO A 188 -36.46 -19.85 12.01
CA PRO A 188 -35.17 -19.19 11.76
C PRO A 188 -34.01 -20.16 11.76
N ILE A 189 -33.06 -20.00 10.82
CA ILE A 189 -31.93 -20.93 10.69
C ILE A 189 -31.01 -20.92 11.92
N GLY A 190 -30.95 -19.83 12.67
CA GLY A 190 -30.22 -19.73 13.93
C GLY A 190 -30.72 -20.65 15.06
N ARG A 191 -31.86 -21.36 14.86
CA ARG A 191 -32.32 -22.40 15.76
C ARG A 191 -31.66 -23.78 15.52
N PHE A 192 -30.94 -23.92 14.39
CA PHE A 192 -30.25 -25.19 14.11
C PHE A 192 -28.85 -25.18 14.74
N GLN A 193 -28.52 -26.19 15.50
CA GLN A 193 -27.28 -26.29 16.25
C GLN A 193 -26.03 -26.08 15.38
N ARG A 194 -26.00 -26.70 14.19
CA ARG A 194 -24.85 -26.51 13.27
C ARG A 194 -24.64 -25.08 12.82
N VAL A 195 -25.68 -24.29 12.73
CA VAL A 195 -25.58 -22.85 12.42
C VAL A 195 -25.04 -22.07 13.62
N GLN A 196 -25.51 -22.45 14.83
CA GLN A 196 -25.02 -21.85 16.08
C GLN A 196 -23.51 -22.13 16.26
N ASP A 197 -23.08 -23.37 16.02
CA ASP A 197 -21.66 -23.78 16.11
C ASP A 197 -20.78 -22.83 15.24
N HIS A 198 -21.18 -22.61 13.98
CA HIS A 198 -20.43 -21.70 13.09
C HIS A 198 -20.40 -20.24 13.58
N CYS A 199 -21.45 -19.76 14.22
CA CYS A 199 -21.46 -18.40 14.78
C CYS A 199 -20.59 -18.27 16.05
N VAL A 200 -20.33 -19.35 16.75
CA VAL A 200 -19.46 -19.36 17.95
C VAL A 200 -17.99 -19.43 17.56
N ASP A 201 -17.68 -20.05 16.42
CA ASP A 201 -16.31 -20.26 15.94
C ASP A 201 -15.72 -19.05 15.18
N ILE A 202 -16.52 -18.01 14.90
CA ILE A 202 -16.07 -16.74 14.28
C ILE A 202 -15.48 -15.82 15.34
#